data_911da40fa941051bc2d48be6a0c2518e
#
_entry.id   911da40fa941051bc2d48be6a0c2518e
#
_cell.length_a   1.000
_cell.length_b   1.000
_cell.length_c   1.000
_cell.angle_alpha   90.00
_cell.angle_beta   90.00
_cell.angle_gamma   90.00
#
_symmetry.space_group_name_H-M   'P 1'
#
loop_
_entity.id
_entity.type
_entity.pdbx_description
1 polymer ?
#
loop_
_entity_poly.entity_id
_entity_poly.type
_entity_poly.pdbx_seq_one_letter_code
_entity_poly.pdbx_strand_id
1 'polypeptide(L)'
;MAEAVVRARGLEKRYGSRTVLRDLTFEVAAGRALVVTGPNGAGKTTLLRLLAGLAAPTRGSLEIGVPRSEIGLVGHEPLVYRELTALENLDLYGRLYRVGERRERIGMLLERFGLWDARHQRVSSYSRGMTQRLALCRALLHEPSLLILDEPHSALDTQGAALLDDVLAALAGSHTLVVSSHDPDRLAPLAPARLELERT
;
A
#
# COMPACT_ATOMS: atom_id res chain seq x y z
N MET A 1 -2.71 0.75 26.17
CA MET A 1 -3.02 1.47 24.91
C MET A 1 -2.13 0.88 23.83
N ALA A 2 -2.67 0.56 22.65
CA ALA A 2 -1.85 0.05 21.56
C ALA A 2 -0.86 1.15 21.11
N GLU A 3 0.38 0.75 20.87
CA GLU A 3 1.44 1.67 20.43
C GLU A 3 1.12 2.22 19.03
N ALA A 4 1.33 3.53 18.83
CA ALA A 4 1.09 4.15 17.54
C ALA A 4 2.22 3.80 16.56
N VAL A 5 1.88 3.16 15.43
CA VAL A 5 2.82 2.86 14.33
C VAL A 5 3.03 4.08 13.44
N VAL A 6 2.03 4.94 13.31
CA VAL A 6 2.16 6.21 12.58
C VAL A 6 1.73 7.33 13.51
N ARG A 7 2.56 8.39 13.58
CA ARG A 7 2.23 9.62 14.29
C ARG A 7 2.63 10.84 13.46
N ALA A 8 1.64 11.63 13.07
CA ALA A 8 1.82 12.89 12.35
C ALA A 8 1.36 14.05 13.22
N ARG A 9 2.15 15.15 13.30
CA ARG A 9 1.83 16.34 14.06
C ARG A 9 2.14 17.58 13.24
N GLY A 10 1.10 18.38 12.93
CA GLY A 10 1.22 19.59 12.15
C GLY A 10 1.89 19.38 10.79
N LEU A 11 1.62 18.20 10.16
CA LEU A 11 2.31 17.76 8.96
C LEU A 11 1.95 18.64 7.77
N GLU A 12 2.96 19.26 7.16
CA GLU A 12 2.82 20.08 5.96
C GLU A 12 3.73 19.56 4.85
N LYS A 13 3.18 19.55 3.61
CA LYS A 13 3.97 19.27 2.40
C LYS A 13 3.72 20.32 1.34
N ARG A 14 4.82 20.89 0.83
CA ARG A 14 4.83 21.86 -0.27
C ARG A 14 5.74 21.37 -1.40
N TYR A 15 5.37 21.73 -2.62
CA TYR A 15 6.19 21.58 -3.81
C TYR A 15 6.30 22.97 -4.46
N GLY A 16 7.48 23.58 -4.34
CA GLY A 16 7.67 24.98 -4.70
C GLY A 16 6.73 25.91 -3.90
N SER A 17 5.94 26.71 -4.57
CA SER A 17 4.95 27.60 -3.95
C SER A 17 3.62 26.92 -3.57
N ARG A 18 3.35 25.70 -4.10
CA ARG A 18 2.09 25.00 -3.87
C ARG A 18 2.13 24.19 -2.58
N THR A 19 1.24 24.50 -1.64
CA THR A 19 0.95 23.65 -0.49
C THR A 19 0.01 22.52 -0.95
N VAL A 20 0.34 21.27 -0.61
CA VAL A 20 -0.44 20.07 -0.97
C VAL A 20 -1.07 19.45 0.27
N LEU A 21 -0.37 19.47 1.39
CA LEU A 21 -0.88 19.04 2.69
C LEU A 21 -0.63 20.15 3.68
N ARG A 22 -1.62 20.44 4.53
CA ARG A 22 -1.55 21.52 5.51
C ARG A 22 -2.00 21.03 6.87
N ASP A 23 -1.14 21.20 7.87
CA ASP A 23 -1.42 21.03 9.31
C ASP A 23 -2.15 19.73 9.68
N LEU A 24 -1.74 18.61 9.08
CA LEU A 24 -2.36 17.31 9.37
C LEU A 24 -1.82 16.74 10.67
N THR A 25 -2.73 16.38 11.58
CA THR A 25 -2.40 15.71 12.84
C THR A 25 -3.26 14.47 12.99
N PHE A 26 -2.64 13.29 13.06
CA PHE A 26 -3.32 12.00 13.22
C PHE A 26 -2.36 10.94 13.75
N GLU A 27 -2.94 9.86 14.27
CA GLU A 27 -2.19 8.67 14.72
C GLU A 27 -2.87 7.40 14.20
N VAL A 28 -2.05 6.37 13.92
CA VAL A 28 -2.54 5.03 13.57
C VAL A 28 -1.88 4.03 14.52
N ALA A 29 -2.67 3.39 15.34
CA ALA A 29 -2.19 2.36 16.26
C ALA A 29 -1.86 1.05 15.53
N ALA A 30 -0.98 0.23 16.12
CA ALA A 30 -0.64 -1.09 15.61
C ALA A 30 -1.90 -1.94 15.36
N GLY A 31 -1.96 -2.64 14.23
CA GLY A 31 -3.07 -3.51 13.86
C GLY A 31 -4.37 -2.77 13.48
N ARG A 32 -4.35 -1.44 13.35
CA ARG A 32 -5.53 -0.65 12.98
C ARG A 32 -5.46 -0.21 11.52
N ALA A 33 -6.62 0.06 10.95
CA ALA A 33 -6.74 0.59 9.60
C ALA A 33 -7.03 2.10 9.63
N LEU A 34 -6.41 2.85 8.70
CA LEU A 34 -6.73 4.24 8.38
C LEU A 34 -7.14 4.31 6.91
N VAL A 35 -8.33 4.84 6.65
CA VAL A 35 -8.77 5.16 5.29
C VAL A 35 -8.59 6.65 5.04
N VAL A 36 -7.85 6.99 3.98
CA VAL A 36 -7.61 8.35 3.52
C VAL A 36 -8.54 8.65 2.36
N THR A 37 -9.43 9.61 2.55
CA THR A 37 -10.41 10.04 1.54
C THR A 37 -10.15 11.47 1.09
N GLY A 38 -10.87 11.91 0.08
CA GLY A 38 -10.80 13.28 -0.44
C GLY A 38 -10.81 13.32 -1.97
N PRO A 39 -11.09 14.48 -2.57
CA PRO A 39 -11.17 14.65 -4.02
C PRO A 39 -9.81 14.42 -4.72
N ASN A 40 -9.86 14.28 -6.04
CA ASN A 40 -8.63 14.21 -6.84
C ASN A 40 -7.80 15.49 -6.64
N GLY A 41 -6.50 15.31 -6.38
CA GLY A 41 -5.58 16.41 -6.09
C GLY A 41 -5.57 16.90 -4.65
N ALA A 42 -6.34 16.30 -3.72
CA ALA A 42 -6.30 16.63 -2.29
C ALA A 42 -5.01 16.22 -1.56
N GLY A 43 -4.12 15.48 -2.23
CA GLY A 43 -2.84 15.08 -1.64
C GLY A 43 -2.77 13.66 -1.09
N LYS A 44 -3.76 12.79 -1.34
CA LYS A 44 -3.76 11.38 -0.87
C LYS A 44 -2.46 10.66 -1.20
N THR A 45 -2.08 10.61 -2.47
CA THR A 45 -0.80 10.00 -2.90
C THR A 45 0.42 10.65 -2.26
N THR A 46 0.38 11.99 -2.05
CA THR A 46 1.47 12.71 -1.38
C THR A 46 1.60 12.26 0.08
N LEU A 47 0.49 12.14 0.80
CA LEU A 47 0.48 11.63 2.17
C LEU A 47 1.05 10.21 2.22
N LEU A 48 0.57 9.31 1.36
CA LEU A 48 1.05 7.93 1.31
C LEU A 48 2.54 7.84 0.99
N ARG A 49 3.07 8.72 0.12
CA ARG A 49 4.52 8.81 -0.15
C ARG A 49 5.32 9.27 1.06
N LEU A 50 4.79 10.19 1.87
CA LEU A 50 5.42 10.59 3.13
C LEU A 50 5.48 9.41 4.10
N LEU A 51 4.36 8.68 4.28
CA LEU A 51 4.27 7.50 5.13
C LEU A 51 5.21 6.38 4.70
N ALA A 52 5.37 6.19 3.39
CA ALA A 52 6.31 5.21 2.81
C ALA A 52 7.79 5.67 2.87
N GLY A 53 8.08 6.86 3.39
CA GLY A 53 9.44 7.41 3.43
C GLY A 53 10.01 7.76 2.04
N LEU A 54 9.15 7.92 1.02
CA LEU A 54 9.53 8.33 -0.34
C LEU A 54 9.59 9.84 -0.52
N ALA A 55 9.11 10.59 0.46
CA ALA A 55 9.20 12.05 0.53
C ALA A 55 9.37 12.46 1.99
N ALA A 56 9.95 13.64 2.21
CA ALA A 56 10.05 14.24 3.53
C ALA A 56 9.00 15.34 3.71
N PRO A 57 8.46 15.57 4.92
CA PRO A 57 7.60 16.70 5.20
C PRO A 57 8.35 18.01 5.01
N THR A 58 7.61 19.11 4.72
CA THR A 58 8.18 20.45 4.68
C THR A 58 8.17 21.09 6.05
N ARG A 59 7.14 20.81 6.85
CA ARG A 59 6.99 21.23 8.26
C ARG A 59 6.26 20.16 9.04
N GLY A 60 6.28 20.28 10.37
CA GLY A 60 5.70 19.31 11.29
C GLY A 60 6.58 18.11 11.48
N SER A 61 6.04 17.07 12.11
CA SER A 61 6.76 15.81 12.35
C SER A 61 5.96 14.62 11.83
N LEU A 62 6.68 13.59 11.37
CA LEU A 62 6.15 12.30 10.99
C LEU A 62 7.06 11.23 11.57
N GLU A 63 6.49 10.41 12.45
CA GLU A 63 7.16 9.28 13.07
C GLU A 63 6.51 7.99 12.56
N ILE A 64 7.33 7.04 12.09
CA ILE A 64 6.92 5.71 11.67
C ILE A 64 7.60 4.71 12.60
N GLY A 65 6.81 4.01 13.41
CA GLY A 65 7.28 3.10 14.47
C GLY A 65 7.78 1.74 13.96
N VAL A 66 7.89 1.54 12.64
CA VAL A 66 8.43 0.31 12.04
C VAL A 66 9.60 0.63 11.11
N PRO A 67 10.57 -0.25 10.95
CA PRO A 67 11.67 -0.06 10.01
C PRO A 67 11.15 -0.06 8.58
N ARG A 68 11.86 0.61 7.67
CA ARG A 68 11.48 0.71 6.25
C ARG A 68 11.36 -0.65 5.57
N SER A 69 12.11 -1.65 6.01
CA SER A 69 12.03 -3.03 5.53
C SER A 69 10.71 -3.73 5.86
N GLU A 70 9.93 -3.17 6.77
CA GLU A 70 8.61 -3.68 7.18
C GLU A 70 7.45 -2.84 6.63
N ILE A 71 7.72 -1.98 5.64
CA ILE A 71 6.70 -1.19 4.95
C ILE A 71 6.43 -1.81 3.59
N GLY A 72 5.20 -2.27 3.37
CA GLY A 72 4.69 -2.66 2.07
C GLY A 72 3.99 -1.47 1.40
N LEU A 73 4.28 -1.20 0.13
CA LEU A 73 3.67 -0.11 -0.63
C LEU A 73 3.11 -0.60 -1.94
N VAL A 74 1.84 -0.34 -2.21
CA VAL A 74 1.24 -0.36 -3.54
C VAL A 74 0.86 1.07 -3.88
N GLY A 75 1.64 1.69 -4.76
CA GLY A 75 1.40 3.04 -5.24
C GLY A 75 0.54 3.05 -6.49
N HIS A 76 0.29 4.25 -7.02
CA HIS A 76 -0.39 4.42 -8.31
C HIS A 76 0.38 3.72 -9.44
N GLU A 77 1.70 3.73 -9.38
CA GLU A 77 2.57 2.92 -10.24
C GLU A 77 2.84 1.57 -9.55
N PRO A 78 2.67 0.44 -10.28
CA PRO A 78 2.76 -0.90 -9.67
C PRO A 78 4.17 -1.26 -9.18
N LEU A 79 5.21 -0.53 -9.60
CA LEU A 79 6.62 -0.74 -9.25
C LEU A 79 7.07 -2.19 -9.53
N VAL A 80 6.70 -2.70 -10.69
CA VAL A 80 7.14 -4.00 -11.22
C VAL A 80 7.87 -3.81 -12.54
N TYR A 81 8.85 -4.66 -12.80
CA TYR A 81 9.64 -4.62 -14.03
C TYR A 81 8.89 -5.35 -15.14
N ARG A 82 8.50 -4.61 -16.18
CA ARG A 82 7.68 -5.11 -17.27
C ARG A 82 8.39 -6.15 -18.15
N GLU A 83 9.71 -6.06 -18.19
CA GLU A 83 10.57 -6.96 -18.99
C GLU A 83 10.78 -8.33 -18.32
N LEU A 84 10.56 -8.40 -17.01
CA LEU A 84 10.65 -9.61 -16.22
C LEU A 84 9.30 -10.34 -16.18
N THR A 85 9.35 -11.64 -15.91
CA THR A 85 8.19 -12.46 -15.56
C THR A 85 7.72 -12.13 -14.14
N ALA A 86 6.52 -12.60 -13.74
CA ALA A 86 6.05 -12.44 -12.36
C ALA A 86 6.97 -13.13 -11.35
N LEU A 87 7.45 -14.34 -11.67
CA LEU A 87 8.42 -15.07 -10.84
C LEU A 87 9.71 -14.30 -10.67
N GLU A 88 10.29 -13.78 -11.76
CA GLU A 88 11.54 -13.02 -11.72
C GLU A 88 11.38 -11.71 -10.92
N ASN A 89 10.25 -11.02 -11.09
CA ASN A 89 9.92 -9.85 -10.29
C ASN A 89 9.93 -10.18 -8.80
N LEU A 90 9.16 -11.18 -8.40
CA LEU A 90 9.05 -11.53 -6.98
C LEU A 90 10.35 -12.13 -6.43
N ASP A 91 11.12 -12.89 -7.22
CA ASP A 91 12.42 -13.38 -6.79
C ASP A 91 13.43 -12.24 -6.56
N LEU A 92 13.43 -11.25 -7.45
CA LEU A 92 14.25 -10.05 -7.30
C LEU A 92 13.94 -9.32 -5.99
N TYR A 93 12.67 -8.99 -5.75
CA TYR A 93 12.24 -8.31 -4.53
C TYR A 93 12.46 -9.17 -3.29
N GLY A 94 12.20 -10.48 -3.38
CA GLY A 94 12.43 -11.41 -2.28
C GLY A 94 13.90 -11.50 -1.86
N ARG A 95 14.84 -11.36 -2.81
CA ARG A 95 16.28 -11.22 -2.51
C ARG A 95 16.60 -9.89 -1.85
N LEU A 96 16.05 -8.79 -2.36
CA LEU A 96 16.28 -7.45 -1.81
C LEU A 96 15.79 -7.34 -0.36
N TYR A 97 14.63 -7.90 -0.06
CA TYR A 97 14.06 -7.95 1.29
C TYR A 97 14.59 -9.11 2.15
N ARG A 98 15.46 -10.00 1.60
CA ARG A 98 16.00 -11.17 2.29
C ARG A 98 14.92 -12.11 2.83
N VAL A 99 13.86 -12.32 2.05
CA VAL A 99 12.74 -13.19 2.43
C VAL A 99 13.22 -14.63 2.56
N GLY A 100 13.00 -15.22 3.74
CA GLY A 100 13.20 -16.64 3.98
C GLY A 100 12.20 -17.49 3.17
N GLU A 101 12.56 -18.75 2.85
CA GLU A 101 11.70 -19.67 2.10
C GLU A 101 11.01 -19.03 0.89
N ARG A 102 11.76 -18.12 0.25
CA ARG A 102 11.28 -17.20 -0.78
C ARG A 102 10.48 -17.87 -1.88
N ARG A 103 10.92 -19.07 -2.35
CA ARG A 103 10.26 -19.80 -3.45
C ARG A 103 8.85 -20.23 -3.06
N GLU A 104 8.69 -20.75 -1.86
CA GLU A 104 7.41 -21.18 -1.32
C GLU A 104 6.48 -19.96 -1.14
N ARG A 105 6.99 -18.90 -0.52
CA ARG A 105 6.26 -17.65 -0.32
C ARG A 105 5.77 -17.02 -1.62
N ILE A 106 6.60 -17.02 -2.66
CA ILE A 106 6.23 -16.54 -4.00
C ILE A 106 5.12 -17.42 -4.58
N GLY A 107 5.24 -18.75 -4.48
CA GLY A 107 4.23 -19.68 -4.95
C GLY A 107 2.87 -19.41 -4.32
N MET A 108 2.80 -19.37 -2.99
CA MET A 108 1.58 -19.08 -2.24
C MET A 108 0.92 -17.75 -2.66
N LEU A 109 1.71 -16.69 -2.84
CA LEU A 109 1.17 -15.40 -3.26
C LEU A 109 0.65 -15.43 -4.69
N LEU A 110 1.38 -16.03 -5.63
CA LEU A 110 0.95 -16.14 -7.02
C LEU A 110 -0.32 -16.97 -7.15
N GLU A 111 -0.46 -18.05 -6.40
CA GLU A 111 -1.69 -18.85 -6.33
C GLU A 111 -2.83 -18.05 -5.73
N ARG A 112 -2.62 -17.44 -4.56
CA ARG A 112 -3.63 -16.61 -3.88
C ARG A 112 -4.17 -15.49 -4.75
N PHE A 113 -3.32 -14.84 -5.55
CA PHE A 113 -3.71 -13.75 -6.42
C PHE A 113 -4.07 -14.19 -7.85
N GLY A 114 -4.19 -15.50 -8.12
CA GLY A 114 -4.60 -16.06 -9.42
C GLY A 114 -3.64 -15.72 -10.55
N LEU A 115 -2.33 -15.68 -10.26
CA LEU A 115 -1.28 -15.40 -11.22
C LEU A 115 -0.36 -16.59 -11.48
N TRP A 116 -0.64 -17.76 -10.86
CA TRP A 116 0.22 -18.93 -10.96
C TRP A 116 0.42 -19.41 -12.41
N ASP A 117 -0.64 -19.50 -13.20
CA ASP A 117 -0.57 -19.97 -14.59
C ASP A 117 0.17 -18.98 -15.51
N ALA A 118 0.13 -17.69 -15.16
CA ALA A 118 0.81 -16.65 -15.92
C ALA A 118 2.24 -16.34 -15.40
N ARG A 119 2.74 -17.04 -14.37
CA ARG A 119 3.98 -16.72 -13.65
C ARG A 119 5.23 -16.63 -14.53
N HIS A 120 5.26 -17.33 -15.65
CA HIS A 120 6.38 -17.35 -16.62
C HIS A 120 6.18 -16.37 -17.78
N GLN A 121 5.05 -15.69 -17.85
CA GLN A 121 4.82 -14.66 -18.86
C GLN A 121 5.43 -13.34 -18.42
N ARG A 122 5.97 -12.56 -19.37
CA ARG A 122 6.48 -11.22 -19.08
C ARG A 122 5.35 -10.31 -18.62
N VAL A 123 5.63 -9.45 -17.64
CA VAL A 123 4.64 -8.50 -17.11
C VAL A 123 4.19 -7.49 -18.16
N SER A 124 4.98 -7.27 -19.23
CA SER A 124 4.57 -6.46 -20.37
C SER A 124 3.31 -6.98 -21.10
N SER A 125 2.99 -8.28 -20.98
CA SER A 125 1.79 -8.89 -21.54
C SER A 125 0.59 -8.95 -20.57
N TYR A 126 0.78 -8.49 -19.32
CA TYR A 126 -0.26 -8.53 -18.30
C TYR A 126 -1.32 -7.47 -18.54
N SER A 127 -2.57 -7.80 -18.20
CA SER A 127 -3.62 -6.80 -18.06
C SER A 127 -3.32 -5.84 -16.88
N ARG A 128 -4.02 -4.72 -16.83
CA ARG A 128 -3.90 -3.76 -15.70
C ARG A 128 -4.21 -4.44 -14.36
N GLY A 129 -5.27 -5.27 -14.32
CA GLY A 129 -5.64 -6.02 -13.12
C GLY A 129 -4.60 -7.07 -12.72
N MET A 130 -4.01 -7.80 -13.67
CA MET A 130 -2.91 -8.74 -13.37
C MET A 130 -1.68 -8.01 -12.83
N THR A 131 -1.33 -6.87 -13.42
CA THR A 131 -0.21 -6.03 -12.95
C THR A 131 -0.45 -5.51 -11.55
N GLN A 132 -1.68 -5.09 -11.23
CA GLN A 132 -2.07 -4.65 -9.89
C GLN A 132 -1.98 -5.79 -8.87
N ARG A 133 -2.47 -6.98 -9.22
CA ARG A 133 -2.37 -8.17 -8.36
C ARG A 133 -0.91 -8.58 -8.12
N LEU A 134 -0.03 -8.45 -9.13
CA LEU A 134 1.39 -8.67 -8.94
C LEU A 134 2.04 -7.62 -8.02
N ALA A 135 1.62 -6.36 -8.11
CA ALA A 135 2.07 -5.31 -7.19
C ALA A 135 1.67 -5.59 -5.74
N LEU A 136 0.47 -6.17 -5.53
CA LEU A 136 0.03 -6.65 -4.21
C LEU A 136 0.90 -7.82 -3.72
N CYS A 137 1.17 -8.82 -4.57
CA CYS A 137 2.10 -9.91 -4.24
C CYS A 137 3.46 -9.36 -3.79
N ARG A 138 4.01 -8.40 -4.55
CA ARG A 138 5.30 -7.76 -4.22
C ARG A 138 5.25 -7.04 -2.87
N ALA A 139 4.20 -6.28 -2.60
CA ALA A 139 4.06 -5.53 -1.35
C ALA A 139 3.89 -6.44 -0.13
N LEU A 140 3.31 -7.63 -0.30
CA LEU A 140 3.06 -8.60 0.77
C LEU A 140 4.18 -9.63 0.93
N LEU A 141 5.14 -9.67 0.01
CA LEU A 141 6.17 -10.72 -0.06
C LEU A 141 7.01 -10.83 1.21
N HIS A 142 7.33 -9.71 1.82
CA HIS A 142 8.18 -9.60 3.00
C HIS A 142 7.41 -9.43 4.31
N GLU A 143 6.10 -9.72 4.31
CA GLU A 143 5.22 -9.67 5.50
C GLU A 143 5.28 -8.32 6.25
N PRO A 144 4.93 -7.22 5.60
CA PRO A 144 5.08 -5.89 6.16
C PRO A 144 4.20 -5.66 7.38
N SER A 145 4.73 -5.06 8.45
CA SER A 145 3.94 -4.62 9.62
C SER A 145 3.05 -3.42 9.30
N LEU A 146 3.44 -2.60 8.32
CA LEU A 146 2.68 -1.46 7.80
C LEU A 146 2.47 -1.62 6.30
N LEU A 147 1.21 -1.73 5.86
CA LEU A 147 0.84 -1.81 4.44
C LEU A 147 0.16 -0.52 4.00
N ILE A 148 0.71 0.11 2.98
CA ILE A 148 0.24 1.38 2.41
C ILE A 148 -0.26 1.11 0.99
N LEU A 149 -1.52 1.44 0.72
CA LEU A 149 -2.20 1.14 -0.54
C LEU A 149 -2.82 2.42 -1.12
N ASP A 150 -2.40 2.79 -2.34
CA ASP A 150 -2.92 3.96 -3.04
C ASP A 150 -3.94 3.52 -4.09
N GLU A 151 -5.25 3.74 -3.81
CA GLU A 151 -6.40 3.39 -4.67
C GLU A 151 -6.33 1.93 -5.18
N PRO A 152 -6.13 0.93 -4.31
CA PRO A 152 -5.76 -0.42 -4.74
C PRO A 152 -6.85 -1.15 -5.56
N HIS A 153 -8.11 -0.73 -5.48
CA HIS A 153 -9.22 -1.31 -6.22
C HIS A 153 -9.38 -0.74 -7.64
N SER A 154 -8.76 0.41 -7.95
CA SER A 154 -9.05 1.20 -9.15
C SER A 154 -8.79 0.49 -10.49
N ALA A 155 -7.92 -0.52 -10.49
CA ALA A 155 -7.53 -1.27 -11.69
C ALA A 155 -8.05 -2.71 -11.71
N LEU A 156 -8.84 -3.12 -10.70
CA LEU A 156 -9.32 -4.48 -10.51
C LEU A 156 -10.74 -4.64 -11.09
N ASP A 157 -11.00 -5.79 -11.67
CA ASP A 157 -12.35 -6.26 -11.96
C ASP A 157 -13.05 -6.70 -10.67
N THR A 158 -14.33 -7.07 -10.77
CA THR A 158 -15.15 -7.48 -9.63
C THR A 158 -14.51 -8.63 -8.83
N GLN A 159 -13.95 -9.62 -9.53
CA GLN A 159 -13.32 -10.77 -8.89
C GLN A 159 -12.01 -10.39 -8.19
N GLY A 160 -11.17 -9.60 -8.86
CA GLY A 160 -9.91 -9.10 -8.27
C GLY A 160 -10.15 -8.17 -7.09
N ALA A 161 -11.22 -7.38 -7.14
CA ALA A 161 -11.61 -6.50 -6.06
C ALA A 161 -12.11 -7.29 -4.82
N ALA A 162 -12.94 -8.34 -5.02
CA ALA A 162 -13.37 -9.22 -3.94
C ALA A 162 -12.18 -9.96 -3.30
N LEU A 163 -11.26 -10.46 -4.12
CA LEU A 163 -10.03 -11.09 -3.62
C LEU A 163 -9.20 -10.12 -2.75
N LEU A 164 -9.08 -8.86 -3.17
CA LEU A 164 -8.38 -7.86 -2.36
C LEU A 164 -9.11 -7.59 -1.03
N ASP A 165 -10.43 -7.51 -1.04
CA ASP A 165 -11.23 -7.34 0.18
C ASP A 165 -10.97 -8.48 1.17
N ASP A 166 -10.95 -9.74 0.69
CA ASP A 166 -10.65 -10.91 1.52
C ASP A 166 -9.22 -10.86 2.08
N VAL A 167 -8.26 -10.41 1.27
CA VAL A 167 -6.86 -10.24 1.72
C VAL A 167 -6.78 -9.18 2.81
N LEU A 168 -7.41 -8.02 2.62
CA LEU A 168 -7.38 -6.93 3.59
C LEU A 168 -8.09 -7.34 4.90
N ALA A 169 -9.20 -8.05 4.81
CA ALA A 169 -9.90 -8.58 5.97
C ALA A 169 -9.02 -9.57 6.76
N ALA A 170 -8.28 -10.45 6.07
CA ALA A 170 -7.37 -11.40 6.71
C ALA A 170 -6.15 -10.73 7.37
N LEU A 171 -5.75 -9.54 6.90
CA LEU A 171 -4.64 -8.75 7.48
C LEU A 171 -5.10 -7.86 8.64
N ALA A 172 -6.40 -7.59 8.74
CA ALA A 172 -6.95 -6.74 9.79
C ALA A 172 -6.62 -7.27 11.19
N GLY A 173 -6.21 -6.39 12.09
CA GLY A 173 -5.82 -6.71 13.46
C GLY A 173 -4.38 -7.17 13.63
N SER A 174 -3.77 -7.81 12.62
CA SER A 174 -2.37 -8.25 12.64
C SER A 174 -1.42 -7.27 11.94
N HIS A 175 -1.91 -6.54 10.94
CA HIS A 175 -1.15 -5.55 10.18
C HIS A 175 -1.77 -4.17 10.32
N THR A 176 -0.94 -3.15 10.30
CA THR A 176 -1.40 -1.76 10.23
C THR A 176 -1.63 -1.40 8.76
N LEU A 177 -2.83 -0.90 8.45
CA LEU A 177 -3.23 -0.62 7.07
C LEU A 177 -3.46 0.89 6.88
N VAL A 178 -2.90 1.48 5.83
CA VAL A 178 -3.25 2.83 5.39
C VAL A 178 -3.68 2.76 3.93
N VAL A 179 -4.93 3.06 3.65
CA VAL A 179 -5.52 2.87 2.32
C VAL A 179 -6.15 4.16 1.84
N SER A 180 -5.75 4.68 0.67
CA SER A 180 -6.53 5.70 0.00
C SER A 180 -7.66 5.06 -0.79
N SER A 181 -8.86 5.67 -0.77
CA SER A 181 -10.00 5.17 -1.52
C SER A 181 -10.98 6.27 -1.88
N HIS A 182 -11.60 6.14 -3.04
CA HIS A 182 -12.78 6.90 -3.45
C HIS A 182 -14.09 6.26 -2.98
N ASP A 183 -14.03 4.98 -2.59
CA ASP A 183 -15.15 4.21 -2.03
C ASP A 183 -14.77 3.72 -0.62
N PRO A 184 -14.90 4.60 0.41
CA PRO A 184 -14.54 4.24 1.78
C PRO A 184 -15.49 3.21 2.40
N ASP A 185 -16.71 3.08 1.89
CA ASP A 185 -17.71 2.17 2.43
C ASP A 185 -17.34 0.71 2.13
N ARG A 186 -16.64 0.46 1.03
CA ARG A 186 -16.05 -0.86 0.73
C ARG A 186 -15.07 -1.32 1.81
N LEU A 187 -14.38 -0.40 2.47
CA LEU A 187 -13.41 -0.68 3.52
C LEU A 187 -14.03 -0.68 4.93
N ALA A 188 -15.35 -0.46 5.07
CA ALA A 188 -16.04 -0.46 6.34
C ALA A 188 -15.83 -1.75 7.18
N PRO A 189 -15.70 -2.97 6.59
CA PRO A 189 -15.42 -4.19 7.36
C PRO A 189 -14.10 -4.15 8.14
N LEU A 190 -13.13 -3.30 7.75
CA LEU A 190 -11.88 -3.12 8.48
C LEU A 190 -12.03 -2.24 9.73
N ALA A 191 -13.23 -1.69 10.00
CA ALA A 191 -13.50 -0.70 11.04
C ALA A 191 -12.44 0.41 11.11
N PRO A 192 -12.14 1.09 9.97
CA PRO A 192 -11.02 2.00 9.89
C PRO A 192 -11.32 3.34 10.57
N ALA A 193 -10.27 3.99 11.10
CA ALA A 193 -10.30 5.43 11.27
C ALA A 193 -10.37 6.11 9.89
N ARG A 194 -10.99 7.27 9.80
CA ARG A 194 -11.10 8.02 8.54
C ARG A 194 -10.32 9.34 8.65
N LEU A 195 -9.53 9.63 7.63
CA LEU A 195 -8.85 10.92 7.43
C LEU A 195 -9.32 11.50 6.10
N GLU A 196 -10.09 12.58 6.18
CA GLU A 196 -10.55 13.29 5.00
C GLU A 196 -9.59 14.43 4.66
N LEU A 197 -9.09 14.44 3.43
CA LEU A 197 -8.22 15.49 2.91
C LEU A 197 -9.03 16.45 2.04
N GLU A 198 -8.85 17.74 2.29
CA GLU A 198 -9.42 18.80 1.48
C GLU A 198 -8.41 19.33 0.46
N ARG A 199 -8.90 19.95 -0.63
CA ARG A 199 -8.02 20.69 -1.53
C ARG A 199 -7.50 21.94 -0.83
N THR A 200 -6.18 22.12 -0.88
CA THR A 200 -5.49 23.31 -0.35
C THR A 200 -5.32 24.37 -1.42
#